data_25af5ff1db80aca0a30fd8a0f36b0a50
#
_entry.id   25af5ff1db80aca0a30fd8a0f36b0a50
#
_cell.length_a   1.000
_cell.length_b   1.000
_cell.length_c   1.000
_cell.angle_alpha   90.00
_cell.angle_beta   90.00
_cell.angle_gamma   90.00
#
_symmetry.space_group_name_H-M   'P 1'
#
loop_
_entity.id
_entity.type
_entity.pdbx_description
1 polymer ?
#
loop_
_entity_poly.entity_id
_entity_poly.type
_entity_poly.pdbx_seq_one_letter_code
_entity_poly.pdbx_strand_id
1 'polypeptide(L)'
;MIMQWITRLRTSWGKSISAGAVQSHNTLAVLEKTDSSGQSAGTLKTAGAAANATEPPENTGRTAAANDASATESYGMHAYTLAGQIRRETDEILKEEAQLVEEFAALRAGSGELISQIGGTQQLLEHLKTNSGQTEDLINEMYGSLSFSSNKIEFAKEANIQISAEMQKASAVFTEFVSLNEDLRGHFRSIEQLAKIITDIAEQTNLLSLNAAIEAARAGEHGRGFSVVATEIRKLADSTRSHVKEIMGSLSGMTQVMEQLHSKSGDGTTAMTETNAKISQSTVYMNEIVEAEEEVFQHLEKIQESQESSMEDVEQINGDLLRILEKSGQDAGQFQKMVLTVQQKADHYQQLLNHLHQIEQLQQLDEAQKTGV
;
A
#
# COMPACT_ATOMS: atom_id res chain seq x y z
N MET A 1 25.57 -6.85 -10.32
CA MET A 1 24.42 -6.17 -10.95
C MET A 1 23.62 -5.34 -9.94
N ILE A 2 23.27 -5.88 -8.77
CA ILE A 2 22.49 -5.21 -7.70
C ILE A 2 23.19 -3.96 -7.13
N MET A 3 24.51 -4.00 -6.91
CA MET A 3 25.27 -2.82 -6.42
C MET A 3 25.30 -1.63 -7.39
N GLN A 4 25.28 -1.88 -8.69
CA GLN A 4 25.22 -0.80 -9.69
C GLN A 4 23.84 -0.15 -9.76
N TRP A 5 22.79 -0.91 -9.43
CA TRP A 5 21.42 -0.44 -9.41
C TRP A 5 21.12 0.41 -8.16
N ILE A 6 21.61 -0.01 -6.99
CA ILE A 6 21.53 0.76 -5.73
C ILE A 6 22.24 2.13 -5.86
N THR A 7 23.36 2.18 -6.59
CA THR A 7 24.08 3.43 -6.83
C THR A 7 23.30 4.37 -7.77
N ARG A 8 22.54 3.85 -8.74
CA ARG A 8 21.66 4.64 -9.62
C ARG A 8 20.46 5.22 -8.88
N LEU A 9 19.85 4.47 -7.94
CA LEU A 9 18.76 4.97 -7.09
C LEU A 9 19.24 6.13 -6.21
N ARG A 10 20.41 6.01 -5.59
CA ARG A 10 20.97 7.06 -4.70
C ARG A 10 21.30 8.37 -5.44
N THR A 11 21.60 8.33 -6.74
CA THR A 11 21.87 9.53 -7.56
C THR A 11 20.59 10.14 -8.15
N SER A 12 19.51 9.39 -8.33
CA SER A 12 18.21 9.88 -8.75
C SER A 12 17.50 10.63 -7.61
N TRP A 13 17.60 10.15 -6.37
CA TRP A 13 16.95 10.73 -5.20
C TRP A 13 17.58 12.05 -4.72
N GLY A 14 18.87 12.23 -4.92
CA GLY A 14 19.56 13.49 -4.56
C GLY A 14 19.13 14.71 -5.38
N LYS A 15 18.43 14.53 -6.51
CA LYS A 15 17.96 15.62 -7.38
C LYS A 15 16.50 16.03 -7.14
N SER A 16 15.66 15.19 -6.57
CA SER A 16 14.23 15.49 -6.31
C SER A 16 14.01 16.31 -5.04
N ILE A 17 14.87 16.17 -4.02
CA ILE A 17 14.71 16.86 -2.72
C ILE A 17 15.16 18.34 -2.78
N SER A 18 15.95 18.77 -3.78
CA SER A 18 16.41 20.15 -3.88
C SER A 18 15.48 21.08 -4.67
N ALA A 19 14.44 20.60 -5.33
CA ALA A 19 13.53 21.41 -6.15
C ALA A 19 12.20 21.78 -5.47
N GLY A 20 11.83 21.16 -4.35
CA GLY A 20 10.55 21.35 -3.66
C GLY A 20 10.54 22.31 -2.47
N ALA A 21 11.67 22.89 -2.07
CA ALA A 21 11.78 23.62 -0.79
C ALA A 21 11.85 25.15 -0.88
N VAL A 22 11.56 25.77 -2.02
CA VAL A 22 11.56 27.25 -2.16
C VAL A 22 10.36 27.70 -2.99
N GLN A 23 9.14 27.65 -2.43
CA GLN A 23 8.02 28.50 -2.89
C GLN A 23 6.75 28.35 -2.03
N SER A 24 6.83 28.64 -0.74
CA SER A 24 5.63 28.82 0.07
C SER A 24 5.82 29.87 1.18
N HIS A 25 6.26 31.06 0.79
CA HIS A 25 6.10 32.26 1.61
C HIS A 25 6.09 33.49 0.69
N ASN A 26 4.93 33.82 0.10
CA ASN A 26 4.54 35.20 -0.23
C ASN A 26 3.21 35.22 -1.00
N THR A 27 2.07 35.08 -0.31
CA THR A 27 0.78 35.48 -0.90
C THR A 27 -0.20 35.88 0.22
N LEU A 28 0.18 36.86 1.02
CA LEU A 28 -0.72 37.53 1.97
C LEU A 28 -0.32 39.00 2.15
N ALA A 29 -0.29 39.75 1.04
CA ALA A 29 -0.18 41.19 1.09
C ALA A 29 -0.39 41.83 -0.30
N VAL A 30 -1.57 41.74 -0.90
CA VAL A 30 -2.05 42.69 -1.93
C VAL A 30 -3.59 42.59 -1.99
N LEU A 31 -4.29 43.23 -1.07
CA LEU A 31 -5.71 43.58 -1.19
C LEU A 31 -5.99 44.84 -0.36
N GLU A 32 -5.22 45.89 -0.64
CA GLU A 32 -5.60 47.26 -0.29
C GLU A 32 -5.00 48.18 -1.33
N LYS A 33 -5.85 48.77 -2.14
CA LYS A 33 -5.78 49.93 -3.01
C LYS A 33 -6.16 49.65 -4.44
N THR A 34 -7.39 49.99 -4.79
CA THR A 34 -7.71 50.83 -5.95
C THR A 34 -9.13 51.33 -5.79
N ASP A 35 -9.24 52.49 -5.19
CA ASP A 35 -10.38 53.40 -5.38
C ASP A 35 -10.02 54.36 -6.52
N SER A 36 -11.10 54.87 -7.15
CA SER A 36 -11.17 56.06 -7.99
C SER A 36 -10.90 55.94 -9.50
N SER A 37 -11.93 56.41 -10.13
CA SER A 37 -12.01 57.19 -11.38
C SER A 37 -12.55 56.48 -12.62
N GLY A 38 -13.63 57.10 -13.16
CA GLY A 38 -14.11 56.84 -14.52
C GLY A 38 -15.54 57.28 -14.80
N GLN A 39 -15.79 58.58 -14.68
CA GLN A 39 -16.97 59.23 -15.27
C GLN A 39 -17.04 58.91 -16.77
N SER A 40 -18.25 58.60 -17.28
CA SER A 40 -18.64 58.90 -18.64
C SER A 40 -20.16 59.21 -18.72
N ALA A 41 -20.43 60.47 -18.93
CA ALA A 41 -21.71 61.04 -19.25
C ALA A 41 -22.13 60.70 -20.67
N GLY A 42 -23.34 60.12 -20.85
CA GLY A 42 -23.97 59.94 -22.15
C GLY A 42 -25.15 60.88 -22.29
N THR A 43 -24.94 61.94 -23.00
CA THR A 43 -25.89 63.02 -23.33
C THR A 43 -26.97 62.51 -24.29
N LEU A 44 -28.28 62.57 -23.90
CA LEU A 44 -29.38 62.40 -24.85
C LEU A 44 -29.77 63.76 -25.40
N LYS A 45 -29.67 63.92 -26.72
CA LYS A 45 -30.12 65.08 -27.49
C LYS A 45 -31.64 65.07 -27.61
N THR A 46 -32.27 66.12 -27.12
CA THR A 46 -33.65 66.50 -27.47
C THR A 46 -33.69 67.25 -28.82
N ALA A 47 -34.50 66.70 -29.72
CA ALA A 47 -34.81 67.41 -30.97
C ALA A 47 -36.15 68.19 -30.80
N GLY A 48 -36.03 69.46 -30.87
CA GLY A 48 -37.22 70.34 -30.93
C GLY A 48 -37.76 70.42 -32.36
N ALA A 49 -39.05 70.50 -32.48
CA ALA A 49 -39.72 70.96 -33.72
C ALA A 49 -40.71 72.05 -33.41
N ALA A 50 -40.65 73.05 -34.23
CA ALA A 50 -41.19 74.36 -34.11
C ALA A 50 -42.75 74.45 -34.32
N ALA A 51 -43.28 75.50 -33.77
CA ALA A 51 -44.62 75.97 -33.87
C ALA A 51 -44.99 76.49 -35.29
N ASN A 52 -46.28 76.34 -35.66
CA ASN A 52 -46.95 77.26 -36.54
C ASN A 52 -48.37 77.53 -36.02
N ALA A 53 -48.61 78.86 -35.79
CA ALA A 53 -49.86 79.40 -35.39
C ALA A 53 -50.76 79.62 -36.62
N THR A 54 -52.04 79.39 -36.52
CA THR A 54 -53.11 80.08 -37.29
C THR A 54 -54.33 80.22 -36.46
N GLU A 55 -54.91 81.43 -36.51
CA GLU A 55 -56.05 82.02 -35.76
C GLU A 55 -57.39 81.37 -36.04
N PRO A 56 -58.43 81.70 -35.27
CA PRO A 56 -59.65 80.90 -35.08
C PRO A 56 -60.84 81.31 -35.97
N PRO A 57 -61.90 80.54 -36.04
CA PRO A 57 -63.22 81.03 -36.24
C PRO A 57 -64.15 80.88 -35.06
N GLU A 58 -64.96 81.90 -34.86
CA GLU A 58 -65.94 82.08 -33.84
C GLU A 58 -67.13 81.07 -33.86
N ASN A 59 -67.63 80.80 -32.66
CA ASN A 59 -69.04 80.59 -32.33
C ASN A 59 -69.73 79.25 -32.67
N THR A 60 -69.64 78.29 -31.76
CA THR A 60 -70.71 77.35 -31.47
C THR A 60 -70.59 76.93 -29.96
N GLY A 61 -70.89 77.89 -29.10
CA GLY A 61 -70.58 77.77 -27.67
C GLY A 61 -71.69 77.13 -26.81
N ARG A 62 -72.59 76.24 -27.31
CA ARG A 62 -73.60 75.60 -26.44
C ARG A 62 -73.76 74.06 -26.64
N THR A 63 -73.37 73.49 -27.71
CA THR A 63 -73.43 72.06 -27.92
C THR A 63 -72.07 71.39 -27.63
N ALA A 64 -70.95 72.16 -27.68
CA ALA A 64 -69.61 71.65 -27.36
C ALA A 64 -69.43 71.38 -25.84
N ALA A 65 -70.03 72.22 -24.98
CA ALA A 65 -69.91 72.07 -23.52
C ALA A 65 -70.62 70.83 -22.96
N ALA A 66 -71.72 70.36 -23.54
CA ALA A 66 -72.44 69.14 -23.12
C ALA A 66 -71.75 67.87 -23.62
N ASN A 67 -71.14 67.90 -24.83
CA ASN A 67 -70.36 66.82 -25.36
C ASN A 67 -69.01 66.69 -24.64
N ASP A 68 -68.42 67.83 -24.24
CA ASP A 68 -67.11 67.84 -23.53
C ASP A 68 -67.27 67.32 -22.09
N ALA A 69 -68.42 67.66 -21.39
CA ALA A 69 -68.75 67.10 -20.08
C ALA A 69 -68.95 65.56 -20.10
N SER A 70 -69.67 65.03 -21.10
CA SER A 70 -69.91 63.59 -21.29
C SER A 70 -68.64 62.87 -21.65
N ALA A 71 -67.76 63.44 -22.46
CA ALA A 71 -66.43 62.88 -22.81
C ALA A 71 -65.51 62.85 -21.57
N THR A 72 -65.52 63.93 -20.77
CA THR A 72 -64.73 64.05 -19.53
C THR A 72 -65.19 63.04 -18.48
N GLU A 73 -66.50 62.78 -18.32
CA GLU A 73 -67.00 61.69 -17.46
C GLU A 73 -66.60 60.31 -17.93
N SER A 74 -66.64 60.07 -19.24
CA SER A 74 -66.18 58.76 -19.83
C SER A 74 -64.66 58.55 -19.62
N TYR A 75 -63.84 59.57 -19.78
CA TYR A 75 -62.37 59.47 -19.54
C TYR A 75 -62.11 59.27 -18.04
N GLY A 76 -62.83 59.91 -17.14
CA GLY A 76 -62.68 59.69 -15.68
C GLY A 76 -62.97 58.27 -15.27
N MET A 77 -64.04 57.65 -15.76
CA MET A 77 -64.45 56.31 -15.46
C MET A 77 -63.37 55.25 -16.02
N HIS A 78 -62.86 55.53 -17.20
CA HIS A 78 -61.77 54.69 -17.76
C HIS A 78 -60.43 54.78 -16.96
N ALA A 79 -60.12 55.99 -16.50
CA ALA A 79 -58.96 56.27 -15.66
C ALA A 79 -59.03 55.52 -14.32
N TYR A 80 -60.21 55.56 -13.64
CA TYR A 80 -60.40 54.79 -12.40
C TYR A 80 -60.39 53.30 -12.55
N THR A 81 -60.97 52.77 -13.66
CA THR A 81 -60.93 51.36 -13.98
C THR A 81 -59.47 50.89 -14.19
N LEU A 82 -58.69 51.71 -14.93
CA LEU A 82 -57.23 51.42 -15.17
C LEU A 82 -56.45 51.52 -13.87
N ALA A 83 -56.73 52.51 -13.00
CA ALA A 83 -56.07 52.57 -11.69
C ALA A 83 -56.34 51.33 -10.83
N GLY A 84 -57.52 50.78 -10.85
CA GLY A 84 -57.91 49.56 -10.16
C GLY A 84 -57.19 48.26 -10.78
N GLN A 85 -56.96 48.29 -12.08
CA GLN A 85 -56.20 47.21 -12.73
C GLN A 85 -54.75 47.33 -12.34
N ILE A 86 -54.08 48.45 -12.45
CA ILE A 86 -52.68 48.71 -12.08
C ILE A 86 -52.43 48.33 -10.61
N ARG A 87 -53.38 48.66 -9.74
CA ARG A 87 -53.31 48.29 -8.32
C ARG A 87 -53.21 46.75 -8.15
N ARG A 88 -54.10 45.98 -8.79
CA ARG A 88 -54.11 44.54 -8.69
C ARG A 88 -52.82 43.97 -9.21
N GLU A 89 -52.32 44.40 -10.37
CA GLU A 89 -51.07 43.98 -10.95
C GLU A 89 -49.90 44.35 -10.04
N THR A 90 -49.88 45.50 -9.42
CA THR A 90 -48.84 45.93 -8.48
C THR A 90 -48.83 45.08 -7.21
N ASP A 91 -50.00 44.69 -6.68
CA ASP A 91 -50.14 43.82 -5.52
C ASP A 91 -49.62 42.39 -5.85
N GLU A 92 -49.86 41.90 -7.09
CA GLU A 92 -49.31 40.62 -7.56
C GLU A 92 -47.79 40.68 -7.69
N ILE A 93 -47.21 41.72 -8.30
CA ILE A 93 -45.79 41.96 -8.40
C ILE A 93 -45.11 41.99 -7.03
N LEU A 94 -45.71 42.67 -6.05
CA LEU A 94 -45.18 42.72 -4.67
C LEU A 94 -45.12 41.32 -4.02
N LYS A 95 -46.07 40.43 -4.30
CA LYS A 95 -46.03 39.06 -3.82
C LYS A 95 -44.91 38.26 -4.50
N GLU A 96 -44.73 38.40 -5.81
CA GLU A 96 -43.64 37.76 -6.54
C GLU A 96 -42.28 38.26 -6.07
N GLU A 97 -42.09 39.56 -5.85
CA GLU A 97 -40.86 40.16 -5.31
C GLU A 97 -40.57 39.65 -3.89
N ALA A 98 -41.59 39.46 -3.03
CA ALA A 98 -41.40 38.86 -1.71
C ALA A 98 -40.92 37.41 -1.78
N GLN A 99 -41.47 36.64 -2.72
CA GLN A 99 -41.01 35.26 -2.97
C GLN A 99 -39.56 35.20 -3.47
N LEU A 100 -39.16 36.12 -4.37
CA LEU A 100 -37.78 36.24 -4.86
C LEU A 100 -36.81 36.56 -3.72
N VAL A 101 -37.18 37.39 -2.75
CA VAL A 101 -36.34 37.65 -1.56
C VAL A 101 -36.10 36.36 -0.76
N GLU A 102 -37.12 35.54 -0.59
CA GLU A 102 -37.00 34.24 0.12
C GLU A 102 -36.11 33.27 -0.66
N GLU A 103 -36.27 33.17 -1.98
CA GLU A 103 -35.45 32.33 -2.85
C GLU A 103 -33.99 32.76 -2.82
N PHE A 104 -33.65 34.03 -2.90
CA PHE A 104 -32.28 34.53 -2.78
C PHE A 104 -31.70 34.32 -1.39
N ALA A 105 -32.50 34.40 -0.34
CA ALA A 105 -32.06 34.09 1.02
C ALA A 105 -31.71 32.60 1.15
N ALA A 106 -32.50 31.70 0.55
CA ALA A 106 -32.25 30.28 0.52
C ALA A 106 -30.95 29.93 -0.29
N LEU A 107 -30.75 30.56 -1.47
CA LEU A 107 -29.57 30.42 -2.27
C LEU A 107 -28.30 30.88 -1.53
N ARG A 108 -28.39 31.99 -0.79
CA ARG A 108 -27.29 32.48 0.05
C ARG A 108 -26.96 31.50 1.18
N ALA A 109 -27.96 30.91 1.82
CA ALA A 109 -27.78 29.93 2.86
C ALA A 109 -27.11 28.66 2.30
N GLY A 110 -27.55 28.17 1.12
CA GLY A 110 -26.94 27.03 0.42
C GLY A 110 -25.48 27.27 0.01
N SER A 111 -25.15 28.51 -0.40
CA SER A 111 -23.78 28.91 -0.67
C SER A 111 -22.89 28.84 0.60
N GLY A 112 -23.46 29.26 1.75
CA GLY A 112 -22.75 29.15 3.05
C GLY A 112 -22.48 27.70 3.47
N GLU A 113 -23.46 26.81 3.25
CA GLU A 113 -23.32 25.40 3.52
C GLU A 113 -22.23 24.77 2.61
N LEU A 114 -22.23 25.11 1.32
CA LEU A 114 -21.20 24.66 0.37
C LEU A 114 -19.79 25.06 0.82
N ILE A 115 -19.60 26.30 1.29
CA ILE A 115 -18.32 26.77 1.85
C ILE A 115 -17.88 25.91 3.04
N SER A 116 -18.81 25.55 3.94
CA SER A 116 -18.54 24.68 5.07
C SER A 116 -18.13 23.25 4.64
N GLN A 117 -18.81 22.69 3.64
CA GLN A 117 -18.49 21.37 3.09
C GLN A 117 -17.11 21.36 2.42
N ILE A 118 -16.75 22.43 1.70
CA ILE A 118 -15.40 22.59 1.13
C ILE A 118 -14.35 22.56 2.23
N GLY A 119 -14.56 23.29 3.33
CA GLY A 119 -13.63 23.27 4.49
C GLY A 119 -13.44 21.86 5.07
N GLY A 120 -14.52 21.08 5.19
CA GLY A 120 -14.44 19.68 5.60
C GLY A 120 -13.67 18.81 4.60
N THR A 121 -13.89 19.01 3.30
CA THR A 121 -13.16 18.27 2.26
C THR A 121 -11.66 18.62 2.26
N GLN A 122 -11.28 19.87 2.47
CA GLN A 122 -9.88 20.28 2.59
C GLN A 122 -9.18 19.59 3.77
N GLN A 123 -9.86 19.42 4.91
CA GLN A 123 -9.32 18.67 6.04
C GLN A 123 -9.08 17.19 5.68
N LEU A 124 -9.98 16.57 4.92
CA LEU A 124 -9.81 15.19 4.45
C LEU A 124 -8.62 15.06 3.49
N LEU A 125 -8.40 16.03 2.60
CA LEU A 125 -7.24 16.06 1.71
C LEU A 125 -5.92 16.20 2.49
N GLU A 126 -5.87 16.99 3.56
CA GLU A 126 -4.70 17.10 4.42
C GLU A 126 -4.41 15.79 5.17
N HIS A 127 -5.45 15.09 5.65
CA HIS A 127 -5.30 13.74 6.19
C HIS A 127 -4.78 12.75 5.15
N LEU A 128 -5.28 12.82 3.91
CA LEU A 128 -4.82 11.96 2.83
C LEU A 128 -3.34 12.19 2.53
N LYS A 129 -2.90 13.45 2.51
CA LYS A 129 -1.49 13.83 2.34
C LYS A 129 -0.60 13.29 3.46
N THR A 130 -1.07 13.36 4.70
CA THR A 130 -0.36 12.80 5.86
C THR A 130 -0.24 11.28 5.74
N ASN A 131 -1.32 10.58 5.39
CA ASN A 131 -1.31 9.14 5.20
C ASN A 131 -0.39 8.73 4.04
N SER A 132 -0.35 9.53 2.98
CA SER A 132 0.58 9.34 1.86
C SER A 132 2.03 9.39 2.31
N GLY A 133 2.42 10.38 3.11
CA GLY A 133 3.76 10.45 3.69
C GLY A 133 4.11 9.23 4.56
N GLN A 134 3.17 8.76 5.39
CA GLN A 134 3.36 7.54 6.18
C GLN A 134 3.52 6.29 5.30
N THR A 135 2.81 6.21 4.18
CA THR A 135 2.96 5.10 3.24
C THR A 135 4.33 5.13 2.57
N GLU A 136 4.85 6.30 2.23
CA GLU A 136 6.21 6.46 1.69
C GLU A 136 7.28 6.00 2.69
N ASP A 137 7.13 6.35 3.97
CA ASP A 137 8.01 5.87 5.04
C ASP A 137 7.98 4.34 5.16
N LEU A 138 6.80 3.73 5.10
CA LEU A 138 6.62 2.28 5.14
C LEU A 138 7.26 1.58 3.92
N ILE A 139 7.13 2.14 2.72
CA ILE A 139 7.79 1.64 1.51
C ILE A 139 9.31 1.65 1.69
N ASN A 140 9.87 2.73 2.25
CA ASN A 140 11.30 2.84 2.52
C ASN A 140 11.79 1.81 3.54
N GLU A 141 11.00 1.56 4.60
CA GLU A 141 11.28 0.52 5.59
C GLU A 141 11.24 -0.89 4.96
N MET A 142 10.27 -1.14 4.06
CA MET A 142 10.17 -2.40 3.32
C MET A 142 11.38 -2.62 2.40
N TYR A 143 11.86 -1.58 1.69
CA TYR A 143 13.12 -1.68 0.92
C TYR A 143 14.31 -2.02 1.81
N GLY A 144 14.41 -1.41 2.98
CA GLY A 144 15.43 -1.75 3.97
C GLY A 144 15.35 -3.22 4.42
N SER A 145 14.14 -3.70 4.68
CA SER A 145 13.88 -5.08 5.11
C SER A 145 14.21 -6.10 4.01
N LEU A 146 13.84 -5.83 2.76
CA LEU A 146 14.19 -6.66 1.61
C LEU A 146 15.70 -6.73 1.41
N SER A 147 16.41 -5.60 1.48
CA SER A 147 17.87 -5.58 1.38
C SER A 147 18.54 -6.39 2.49
N PHE A 148 18.02 -6.30 3.72
CA PHE A 148 18.51 -7.12 4.83
C PHE A 148 18.24 -8.61 4.60
N SER A 149 17.03 -8.98 4.14
CA SER A 149 16.66 -10.36 3.85
C SER A 149 17.53 -10.94 2.74
N SER A 150 17.71 -10.21 1.64
CA SER A 150 18.58 -10.62 0.53
C SER A 150 20.02 -10.91 0.97
N ASN A 151 20.60 -10.08 1.84
CA ASN A 151 21.91 -10.33 2.42
C ASN A 151 21.92 -11.61 3.28
N LYS A 152 20.86 -11.87 4.05
CA LYS A 152 20.74 -13.09 4.87
C LYS A 152 20.64 -14.34 4.03
N ILE A 153 19.94 -14.28 2.91
CA ILE A 153 19.83 -15.39 1.96
C ILE A 153 21.19 -15.67 1.34
N GLU A 154 21.95 -14.65 0.97
CA GLU A 154 23.31 -14.82 0.43
C GLU A 154 24.25 -15.53 1.43
N PHE A 155 24.25 -15.09 2.70
CA PHE A 155 24.99 -15.80 3.75
C PHE A 155 24.54 -17.24 3.96
N ALA A 156 23.23 -17.50 3.86
CA ALA A 156 22.69 -18.85 3.99
C ALA A 156 23.08 -19.73 2.80
N LYS A 157 23.12 -19.20 1.57
CA LYS A 157 23.63 -19.89 0.39
C LYS A 157 25.12 -20.25 0.54
N GLU A 158 25.92 -19.30 1.02
CA GLU A 158 27.35 -19.55 1.28
C GLU A 158 27.55 -20.61 2.36
N ALA A 159 26.78 -20.56 3.45
CA ALA A 159 26.80 -21.60 4.48
C ALA A 159 26.43 -22.98 3.93
N ASN A 160 25.42 -23.08 3.07
CA ASN A 160 25.02 -24.33 2.40
C ASN A 160 26.16 -24.90 1.54
N ILE A 161 26.89 -24.04 0.82
CA ILE A 161 28.06 -24.47 0.03
C ILE A 161 29.13 -25.04 0.94
N GLN A 162 29.43 -24.38 2.05
CA GLN A 162 30.42 -24.85 3.03
C GLN A 162 30.01 -26.18 3.67
N ILE A 163 28.72 -26.29 4.10
CA ILE A 163 28.20 -27.54 4.67
C ILE A 163 28.28 -28.69 3.63
N SER A 164 27.93 -28.41 2.37
CA SER A 164 28.03 -29.43 1.30
C SER A 164 29.48 -29.92 1.12
N ALA A 165 30.45 -29.01 1.15
CA ALA A 165 31.89 -29.39 1.08
C ALA A 165 32.31 -30.21 2.29
N GLU A 166 31.86 -29.90 3.50
CA GLU A 166 32.15 -30.68 4.69
C GLU A 166 31.47 -32.06 4.64
N MET A 167 30.27 -32.18 4.11
CA MET A 167 29.57 -33.46 3.90
C MET A 167 30.32 -34.34 2.90
N GLN A 168 30.89 -33.76 1.84
CA GLN A 168 31.74 -34.51 0.89
C GLN A 168 33.02 -35.06 1.55
N LYS A 169 33.68 -34.24 2.38
CA LYS A 169 34.85 -34.69 3.16
C LYS A 169 34.47 -35.82 4.12
N ALA A 170 33.37 -35.66 4.85
CA ALA A 170 32.88 -36.68 5.76
C ALA A 170 32.56 -38.01 5.02
N SER A 171 31.91 -37.91 3.85
CA SER A 171 31.63 -39.06 2.99
C SER A 171 32.92 -39.77 2.55
N ALA A 172 33.96 -39.04 2.17
CA ALA A 172 35.27 -39.58 1.82
C ALA A 172 35.91 -40.31 3.01
N VAL A 173 35.84 -39.77 4.22
CA VAL A 173 36.31 -40.40 5.45
C VAL A 173 35.59 -41.75 5.72
N PHE A 174 34.24 -41.77 5.57
CA PHE A 174 33.50 -43.03 5.72
C PHE A 174 33.87 -44.06 4.67
N THR A 175 34.11 -43.64 3.44
CA THR A 175 34.58 -44.54 2.36
C THR A 175 35.93 -45.11 2.66
N GLU A 176 36.89 -44.29 3.12
CA GLU A 176 38.22 -44.74 3.55
C GLU A 176 38.10 -45.69 4.74
N PHE A 177 37.22 -45.41 5.70
CA PHE A 177 36.98 -46.26 6.85
C PHE A 177 36.44 -47.65 6.45
N VAL A 178 35.55 -47.73 5.45
CA VAL A 178 35.09 -49.01 4.88
C VAL A 178 36.27 -49.78 4.27
N SER A 179 37.12 -49.11 3.51
CA SER A 179 38.33 -49.75 2.91
C SER A 179 39.27 -50.29 3.97
N LEU A 180 39.59 -49.49 5.01
CA LEU A 180 40.45 -49.91 6.10
C LEU A 180 39.86 -51.14 6.87
N ASN A 181 38.53 -51.15 7.02
CA ASN A 181 37.83 -52.27 7.64
C ASN A 181 37.95 -53.54 6.81
N GLU A 182 37.85 -53.44 5.50
CA GLU A 182 38.07 -54.58 4.59
C GLU A 182 39.50 -55.12 4.67
N ASP A 183 40.55 -54.27 4.67
CA ASP A 183 41.96 -54.65 4.83
C ASP A 183 42.16 -55.33 6.17
N LEU A 184 41.66 -54.79 7.26
CA LEU A 184 41.75 -55.38 8.59
C LEU A 184 41.08 -56.77 8.64
N ARG A 185 39.92 -56.92 7.98
CA ARG A 185 39.27 -58.25 7.82
C ARG A 185 40.11 -59.22 7.09
N GLY A 186 40.89 -58.79 6.06
CA GLY A 186 41.91 -59.61 5.37
C GLY A 186 43.02 -60.10 6.31
N HIS A 187 43.53 -59.21 7.16
CA HIS A 187 44.53 -59.57 8.17
C HIS A 187 44.02 -60.62 9.20
N PHE A 188 42.76 -60.44 9.68
CA PHE A 188 42.16 -61.38 10.60
C PHE A 188 41.99 -62.77 9.98
N ARG A 189 41.55 -62.88 8.73
CA ARG A 189 41.53 -64.19 7.99
C ARG A 189 42.91 -64.84 7.89
N SER A 190 43.94 -64.05 7.67
CA SER A 190 45.31 -64.55 7.64
C SER A 190 45.75 -65.08 9.02
N ILE A 191 45.44 -64.35 10.11
CA ILE A 191 45.74 -64.83 11.48
C ILE A 191 44.97 -66.11 11.81
N GLU A 192 43.70 -66.21 11.40
CA GLU A 192 42.89 -67.42 11.57
C GLU A 192 43.49 -68.63 10.88
N GLN A 193 43.98 -68.45 9.64
CA GLN A 193 44.73 -69.53 8.91
C GLN A 193 45.98 -69.93 9.65
N LEU A 194 46.78 -68.98 10.16
CA LEU A 194 47.97 -69.26 10.96
C LEU A 194 47.65 -70.01 12.26
N ALA A 195 46.59 -69.58 12.96
CA ALA A 195 46.13 -70.26 14.18
C ALA A 195 45.69 -71.71 13.91
N LYS A 196 45.06 -71.95 12.76
CA LYS A 196 44.69 -73.31 12.33
C LYS A 196 45.93 -74.16 12.09
N ILE A 197 46.94 -73.64 11.38
CA ILE A 197 48.23 -74.36 11.15
C ILE A 197 48.89 -74.67 12.49
N ILE A 198 48.93 -73.74 13.46
CA ILE A 198 49.54 -74.01 14.79
C ILE A 198 48.72 -75.05 15.54
N THR A 199 47.38 -75.11 15.40
CA THR A 199 46.58 -76.17 15.95
C THR A 199 46.92 -77.51 15.39
N ASP A 200 47.11 -77.62 14.05
CA ASP A 200 47.45 -78.84 13.38
C ASP A 200 48.91 -79.34 13.81
N ILE A 201 49.87 -78.41 13.95
CA ILE A 201 51.19 -78.71 14.48
C ILE A 201 51.13 -79.22 15.94
N ALA A 202 50.32 -78.57 16.79
CA ALA A 202 50.15 -79.00 18.17
C ALA A 202 49.47 -80.39 18.27
N GLU A 203 48.53 -80.73 17.41
CA GLU A 203 47.97 -82.06 17.30
C GLU A 203 48.94 -83.07 16.86
N GLN A 204 49.73 -82.81 15.85
CA GLN A 204 50.80 -83.70 15.39
C GLN A 204 51.87 -83.90 16.48
N THR A 205 52.27 -82.83 17.18
CA THR A 205 53.23 -82.87 18.28
C THR A 205 52.70 -83.72 19.47
N ASN A 206 51.38 -83.56 19.77
CA ASN A 206 50.73 -84.40 20.78
C ASN A 206 50.71 -85.87 20.43
N LEU A 207 50.40 -86.21 19.16
CA LEU A 207 50.46 -87.57 18.67
C LEU A 207 51.91 -88.18 18.67
N LEU A 208 52.88 -87.39 18.27
CA LEU A 208 54.29 -87.77 18.30
C LEU A 208 54.78 -88.00 19.75
N SER A 209 54.41 -87.11 20.65
CA SER A 209 54.78 -87.28 22.08
C SER A 209 54.07 -88.46 22.75
N LEU A 210 52.81 -88.76 22.37
CA LEU A 210 52.13 -89.95 22.81
C LEU A 210 52.83 -91.21 22.33
N ASN A 211 53.21 -91.32 21.06
CA ASN A 211 53.92 -92.45 20.51
C ASN A 211 55.30 -92.63 21.18
N ALA A 212 56.03 -91.52 21.45
CA ALA A 212 57.32 -91.52 22.15
C ALA A 212 57.14 -91.96 23.61
N ALA A 213 56.08 -91.55 24.31
CA ALA A 213 55.78 -92.01 25.68
C ALA A 213 55.45 -93.50 25.73
N ILE A 214 54.76 -94.00 24.72
CA ILE A 214 54.44 -95.45 24.62
C ILE A 214 55.76 -96.23 24.39
N GLU A 215 56.57 -95.80 23.51
CA GLU A 215 57.84 -96.52 23.21
C GLU A 215 58.84 -96.37 24.37
N ALA A 216 58.90 -95.29 25.07
CA ALA A 216 59.63 -95.04 26.31
C ALA A 216 59.22 -96.02 27.42
N ALA A 217 57.88 -96.22 27.58
CA ALA A 217 57.32 -97.22 28.52
C ALA A 217 57.69 -98.64 28.14
N ARG A 218 57.75 -98.88 26.84
CA ARG A 218 58.16 -100.23 26.27
C ARG A 218 59.64 -100.58 26.49
N ALA A 219 60.52 -99.56 26.59
CA ALA A 219 61.91 -99.65 26.87
C ALA A 219 62.22 -99.87 28.39
N GLY A 220 61.25 -99.85 29.27
CA GLY A 220 61.38 -100.16 30.70
C GLY A 220 62.30 -99.20 31.44
N GLU A 221 63.20 -99.62 32.29
CA GLU A 221 64.15 -98.82 33.06
C GLU A 221 65.02 -97.88 32.17
N HIS A 222 65.41 -98.35 30.97
CA HIS A 222 66.17 -97.51 30.03
C HIS A 222 65.41 -96.37 29.37
N GLY A 223 64.04 -96.40 29.42
CA GLY A 223 63.18 -95.37 28.83
C GLY A 223 62.72 -94.32 29.80
N ARG A 224 63.01 -94.36 31.10
CA ARG A 224 62.46 -93.49 32.13
C ARG A 224 62.68 -91.99 31.85
N GLY A 225 63.88 -91.60 31.44
CA GLY A 225 64.18 -90.18 31.11
C GLY A 225 63.45 -89.69 29.86
N PHE A 226 63.31 -90.54 28.83
CA PHE A 226 62.49 -90.23 27.63
C PHE A 226 61.04 -90.13 27.89
N SER A 227 60.46 -90.95 28.79
CA SER A 227 59.08 -90.89 29.19
C SER A 227 58.67 -89.55 29.89
N VAL A 228 59.57 -89.00 30.71
CA VAL A 228 59.39 -87.68 31.32
C VAL A 228 59.40 -86.60 30.26
N VAL A 229 60.31 -86.58 29.31
CA VAL A 229 60.38 -85.61 28.24
C VAL A 229 59.18 -85.73 27.30
N ALA A 230 58.79 -86.95 26.95
CA ALA A 230 57.55 -87.14 26.14
C ALA A 230 56.31 -86.63 26.81
N THR A 231 56.16 -86.84 28.11
CA THR A 231 55.00 -86.28 28.92
C THR A 231 55.02 -84.75 28.96
N GLU A 232 56.19 -84.15 29.09
CA GLU A 232 56.35 -82.74 29.11
C GLU A 232 56.07 -82.06 27.72
N ILE A 233 56.56 -82.70 26.62
CA ILE A 233 56.20 -82.29 25.23
C ILE A 233 54.69 -82.40 25.01
N ARG A 234 54.06 -83.48 25.52
CA ARG A 234 52.61 -83.65 25.43
C ARG A 234 51.85 -82.50 26.14
N LYS A 235 52.24 -82.16 27.37
CA LYS A 235 51.64 -81.03 28.11
C LYS A 235 51.82 -79.73 27.37
N LEU A 236 52.96 -79.47 26.75
CA LEU A 236 53.23 -78.26 25.98
C LEU A 236 52.35 -78.19 24.72
N ALA A 237 52.15 -79.32 24.02
CA ALA A 237 51.23 -79.42 22.91
C ALA A 237 49.83 -79.18 23.27
N ASP A 238 49.31 -79.74 24.40
CA ASP A 238 47.97 -79.47 24.92
C ASP A 238 47.80 -78.02 25.36
N SER A 239 48.76 -77.37 26.02
CA SER A 239 48.81 -75.96 26.37
C SER A 239 48.78 -75.05 25.13
N THR A 240 49.58 -75.40 24.11
CA THR A 240 49.57 -74.66 22.83
C THR A 240 48.18 -74.67 22.18
N ARG A 241 47.54 -75.83 22.13
CA ARG A 241 46.21 -75.98 21.57
C ARG A 241 45.20 -75.16 22.34
N SER A 242 45.29 -75.07 23.69
CA SER A 242 44.43 -74.29 24.53
C SER A 242 44.56 -72.78 24.22
N HIS A 243 45.82 -72.31 24.15
CA HIS A 243 46.05 -70.87 23.82
C HIS A 243 45.62 -70.50 22.41
N VAL A 244 45.80 -71.39 21.42
CA VAL A 244 45.28 -71.12 20.06
C VAL A 244 43.78 -71.09 20.04
N LYS A 245 43.10 -71.92 20.85
CA LYS A 245 41.62 -71.82 20.99
C LYS A 245 41.17 -70.50 21.59
N GLU A 246 41.91 -69.94 22.56
CA GLU A 246 41.66 -68.62 23.11
C GLU A 246 41.86 -67.52 22.05
N ILE A 247 42.94 -67.62 21.22
CA ILE A 247 43.19 -66.72 20.08
C ILE A 247 42.00 -66.74 19.09
N MET A 248 41.59 -67.97 18.70
CA MET A 248 40.44 -68.14 17.79
C MET A 248 39.16 -67.56 18.36
N GLY A 249 38.87 -67.64 19.67
CA GLY A 249 37.76 -67.01 20.35
C GLY A 249 37.86 -65.48 20.26
N SER A 250 39.06 -64.94 20.49
CA SER A 250 39.27 -63.47 20.38
C SER A 250 39.07 -62.95 18.95
N LEU A 251 39.56 -63.70 17.93
CA LEU A 251 39.42 -63.41 16.50
C LEU A 251 37.91 -63.41 16.11
N SER A 252 37.12 -64.37 16.59
CA SER A 252 35.69 -64.41 16.35
C SER A 252 34.99 -63.18 16.91
N GLY A 253 35.36 -62.76 18.12
CA GLY A 253 34.84 -61.52 18.70
C GLY A 253 35.22 -60.29 17.89
N MET A 254 36.47 -60.20 17.43
CA MET A 254 36.90 -59.08 16.56
C MET A 254 36.21 -59.08 15.22
N THR A 255 35.93 -60.22 14.60
CA THR A 255 35.17 -60.30 13.34
C THR A 255 33.74 -59.74 13.54
N GLN A 256 33.09 -60.03 14.63
CA GLN A 256 31.76 -59.49 14.96
C GLN A 256 31.78 -57.95 15.12
N VAL A 257 32.81 -57.40 15.77
CA VAL A 257 32.98 -55.96 15.90
C VAL A 257 33.21 -55.31 14.51
N MET A 258 33.97 -55.95 13.64
CA MET A 258 34.23 -55.48 12.28
C MET A 258 32.96 -55.43 11.42
N GLU A 259 32.07 -56.42 11.57
CA GLU A 259 30.79 -56.42 10.89
C GLU A 259 29.90 -55.26 11.37
N GLN A 260 29.89 -54.99 12.67
CA GLN A 260 29.19 -53.82 13.22
C GLN A 260 29.76 -52.50 12.72
N LEU A 261 31.09 -52.37 12.65
CA LEU A 261 31.77 -51.19 12.11
C LEU A 261 31.44 -50.98 10.63
N HIS A 262 31.43 -52.04 9.84
CA HIS A 262 31.08 -52.00 8.41
C HIS A 262 29.63 -51.49 8.23
N SER A 263 28.67 -52.05 8.99
CA SER A 263 27.27 -51.62 8.96
C SER A 263 27.13 -50.14 9.36
N LYS A 264 27.80 -49.72 10.45
CA LYS A 264 27.74 -48.32 10.93
C LYS A 264 28.37 -47.33 9.97
N SER A 265 29.41 -47.74 9.26
CA SER A 265 30.01 -46.90 8.20
C SER A 265 29.06 -46.73 7.00
N GLY A 266 28.35 -47.81 6.62
CA GLY A 266 27.29 -47.75 5.61
C GLY A 266 26.15 -46.82 6.00
N ASP A 267 25.67 -46.90 7.25
CA ASP A 267 24.68 -45.98 7.82
C ASP A 267 25.20 -44.53 7.73
N GLY A 268 26.47 -44.29 8.06
CA GLY A 268 27.09 -42.96 7.99
C GLY A 268 27.13 -42.40 6.57
N THR A 269 27.54 -43.23 5.57
CA THR A 269 27.54 -42.83 4.16
C THR A 269 26.15 -42.48 3.66
N THR A 270 25.13 -43.25 4.02
CA THR A 270 23.75 -42.99 3.68
C THR A 270 23.27 -41.67 4.28
N ALA A 271 23.54 -41.42 5.57
CA ALA A 271 23.17 -40.18 6.25
C ALA A 271 23.84 -38.95 5.60
N MET A 272 25.09 -39.05 5.15
CA MET A 272 25.76 -37.94 4.41
C MET A 272 25.08 -37.66 3.07
N THR A 273 24.69 -38.72 2.33
CA THR A 273 24.00 -38.59 1.05
C THR A 273 22.62 -37.89 1.22
N GLU A 274 21.85 -38.32 2.22
CA GLU A 274 20.54 -37.71 2.54
C GLU A 274 20.70 -36.26 2.99
N THR A 275 21.71 -35.95 3.80
CA THR A 275 21.99 -34.59 4.24
C THR A 275 22.36 -33.70 3.05
N ASN A 276 23.18 -34.18 2.12
CA ASN A 276 23.54 -33.42 0.93
C ASN A 276 22.34 -33.16 0.00
N ALA A 277 21.41 -34.10 -0.12
CA ALA A 277 20.15 -33.89 -0.83
C ALA A 277 19.28 -32.79 -0.17
N LYS A 278 19.20 -32.76 1.16
CA LYS A 278 18.50 -31.72 1.90
C LYS A 278 19.15 -30.34 1.74
N ILE A 279 20.47 -30.26 1.71
CA ILE A 279 21.22 -29.02 1.43
C ILE A 279 20.88 -28.48 0.03
N SER A 280 20.87 -29.37 -0.97
CA SER A 280 20.50 -29.01 -2.33
C SER A 280 19.09 -28.48 -2.42
N GLN A 281 18.13 -29.11 -1.73
CA GLN A 281 16.75 -28.64 -1.65
C GLN A 281 16.63 -27.31 -0.93
N SER A 282 17.39 -27.09 0.15
CA SER A 282 17.46 -25.79 0.85
C SER A 282 17.95 -24.68 -0.08
N THR A 283 18.90 -24.97 -0.96
CA THR A 283 19.39 -23.99 -1.95
C THR A 283 18.29 -23.63 -2.97
N VAL A 284 17.46 -24.60 -3.39
CA VAL A 284 16.29 -24.33 -4.25
C VAL A 284 15.32 -23.38 -3.55
N TYR A 285 14.94 -23.65 -2.29
CA TYR A 285 14.05 -22.77 -1.53
C TYR A 285 14.62 -21.35 -1.38
N MET A 286 15.92 -21.20 -1.17
CA MET A 286 16.55 -19.88 -1.11
C MET A 286 16.44 -19.12 -2.45
N ASN A 287 16.51 -19.82 -3.59
CA ASN A 287 16.29 -19.19 -4.88
C ASN A 287 14.84 -18.76 -5.09
N GLU A 288 13.87 -19.60 -4.67
CA GLU A 288 12.44 -19.25 -4.71
C GLU A 288 12.14 -18.02 -3.83
N ILE A 289 12.81 -17.87 -2.67
CA ILE A 289 12.66 -16.68 -1.82
C ILE A 289 13.22 -15.43 -2.55
N VAL A 290 14.36 -15.55 -3.24
CA VAL A 290 14.92 -14.43 -4.03
C VAL A 290 13.98 -14.01 -5.15
N GLU A 291 13.33 -14.95 -5.82
CA GLU A 291 12.31 -14.67 -6.85
C GLU A 291 11.10 -13.95 -6.24
N ALA A 292 10.62 -14.40 -5.07
CA ALA A 292 9.52 -13.76 -4.37
C ALA A 292 9.90 -12.34 -3.87
N GLU A 293 11.15 -12.12 -3.43
CA GLU A 293 11.64 -10.79 -3.07
C GLU A 293 11.63 -9.84 -4.27
N GLU A 294 12.00 -10.32 -5.45
CA GLU A 294 11.97 -9.52 -6.68
C GLU A 294 10.52 -9.11 -7.05
N GLU A 295 9.55 -10.03 -6.91
CA GLU A 295 8.13 -9.70 -7.10
C GLU A 295 7.65 -8.64 -6.10
N VAL A 296 8.05 -8.72 -4.83
CA VAL A 296 7.72 -7.71 -3.81
C VAL A 296 8.34 -6.36 -4.18
N PHE A 297 9.56 -6.33 -4.68
CA PHE A 297 10.20 -5.11 -5.18
C PHE A 297 9.38 -4.43 -6.27
N GLN A 298 8.94 -5.20 -7.27
CA GLN A 298 8.10 -4.68 -8.36
C GLN A 298 6.74 -4.18 -7.86
N HIS A 299 6.17 -4.83 -6.85
CA HIS A 299 4.93 -4.36 -6.25
C HIS A 299 5.10 -3.05 -5.49
N LEU A 300 6.21 -2.87 -4.76
CA LEU A 300 6.53 -1.61 -4.07
C LEU A 300 6.71 -0.46 -5.06
N GLU A 301 7.37 -0.69 -6.18
CA GLU A 301 7.54 0.30 -7.25
C GLU A 301 6.16 0.75 -7.80
N LYS A 302 5.25 -0.21 -8.08
CA LYS A 302 3.89 0.11 -8.53
C LYS A 302 3.07 0.85 -7.48
N ILE A 303 3.23 0.52 -6.19
CA ILE A 303 2.56 1.23 -5.10
C ILE A 303 3.08 2.67 -5.05
N GLN A 304 4.38 2.89 -5.21
CA GLN A 304 4.99 4.22 -5.23
C GLN A 304 4.47 5.06 -6.40
N GLU A 305 4.42 4.51 -7.63
CA GLU A 305 3.85 5.17 -8.79
C GLU A 305 2.37 5.53 -8.59
N SER A 306 1.57 4.60 -8.05
CA SER A 306 0.15 4.84 -7.76
C SER A 306 -0.05 5.92 -6.71
N GLN A 307 0.85 6.00 -5.73
CA GLN A 307 0.80 7.00 -4.67
C GLN A 307 1.17 8.39 -5.19
N GLU A 308 2.18 8.48 -6.04
CA GLU A 308 2.56 9.74 -6.71
C GLU A 308 1.41 10.29 -7.55
N SER A 309 0.76 9.43 -8.36
CA SER A 309 -0.44 9.80 -9.12
C SER A 309 -1.59 10.24 -8.21
N SER A 310 -1.82 9.55 -7.08
CA SER A 310 -2.86 9.93 -6.12
C SER A 310 -2.59 11.29 -5.48
N MET A 311 -1.33 11.65 -5.26
CA MET A 311 -0.96 12.97 -4.74
C MET A 311 -1.16 14.09 -5.77
N GLU A 312 -0.91 13.83 -7.06
CA GLU A 312 -1.27 14.76 -8.14
C GLU A 312 -2.78 15.02 -8.17
N ASP A 313 -3.60 13.96 -8.05
CA ASP A 313 -5.07 14.09 -7.98
C ASP A 313 -5.51 14.92 -6.76
N VAL A 314 -4.88 14.74 -5.59
CA VAL A 314 -5.13 15.53 -4.38
C VAL A 314 -4.84 17.01 -4.61
N GLU A 315 -3.72 17.34 -5.25
CA GLU A 315 -3.37 18.73 -5.59
C GLU A 315 -4.37 19.35 -6.56
N GLN A 316 -4.81 18.59 -7.57
CA GLN A 316 -5.83 19.04 -8.52
C GLN A 316 -7.16 19.30 -7.83
N ILE A 317 -7.64 18.35 -7.00
CA ILE A 317 -8.88 18.51 -6.24
C ILE A 317 -8.82 19.75 -5.34
N ASN A 318 -7.69 19.96 -4.65
CA ASN A 318 -7.52 21.14 -3.80
C ASN A 318 -7.61 22.44 -4.61
N GLY A 319 -7.02 22.48 -5.81
CA GLY A 319 -7.13 23.61 -6.73
C GLY A 319 -8.57 23.86 -7.19
N ASP A 320 -9.32 22.81 -7.47
CA ASP A 320 -10.73 22.90 -7.85
C ASP A 320 -11.61 23.41 -6.69
N LEU A 321 -11.36 22.93 -5.47
CA LEU A 321 -12.06 23.40 -4.27
C LEU A 321 -11.82 24.89 -4.01
N LEU A 322 -10.60 25.38 -4.20
CA LEU A 322 -10.29 26.81 -4.06
C LEU A 322 -11.07 27.66 -5.08
N ARG A 323 -11.20 27.20 -6.33
CA ARG A 323 -11.99 27.88 -7.37
C ARG A 323 -13.49 27.89 -7.03
N ILE A 324 -14.02 26.77 -6.51
CA ILE A 324 -15.42 26.68 -6.08
C ILE A 324 -15.66 27.60 -4.88
N LEU A 325 -14.74 27.68 -3.94
CA LEU A 325 -14.80 28.56 -2.77
C LEU A 325 -14.89 30.04 -3.19
N GLU A 326 -14.01 30.45 -4.10
CA GLU A 326 -14.00 31.83 -4.65
C GLU A 326 -15.32 32.16 -5.33
N LYS A 327 -15.81 31.26 -6.22
CA LYS A 327 -17.05 31.45 -6.94
C LYS A 327 -18.26 31.50 -6.01
N SER A 328 -18.32 30.59 -5.02
CA SER A 328 -19.40 30.57 -4.03
C SER A 328 -19.43 31.85 -3.20
N GLY A 329 -18.27 32.41 -2.85
CA GLY A 329 -18.18 33.71 -2.18
C GLY A 329 -18.69 34.87 -3.05
N GLN A 330 -18.36 34.86 -4.36
CA GLN A 330 -18.88 35.85 -5.33
C GLN A 330 -20.40 35.72 -5.50
N ASP A 331 -20.93 34.50 -5.63
CA ASP A 331 -22.35 34.23 -5.77
C ASP A 331 -23.12 34.70 -4.53
N ALA A 332 -22.67 34.44 -3.31
CA ALA A 332 -23.25 34.92 -2.07
C ALA A 332 -23.31 36.45 -2.04
N GLY A 333 -22.29 37.16 -2.53
CA GLY A 333 -22.26 38.59 -2.68
C GLY A 333 -23.25 39.12 -3.72
N GLN A 334 -23.44 38.39 -4.82
CA GLN A 334 -24.45 38.72 -5.84
C GLN A 334 -25.87 38.55 -5.30
N PHE A 335 -26.18 37.45 -4.61
CA PHE A 335 -27.49 37.24 -3.98
C PHE A 335 -27.82 38.36 -2.98
N GLN A 336 -26.86 38.81 -2.18
CA GLN A 336 -27.04 39.95 -1.29
C GLN A 336 -27.45 41.23 -2.05
N LYS A 337 -26.78 41.52 -3.18
CA LYS A 337 -27.12 42.67 -4.02
C LYS A 337 -28.50 42.52 -4.66
N MET A 338 -28.86 41.31 -5.10
CA MET A 338 -30.19 41.03 -5.66
C MET A 338 -31.31 41.29 -4.62
N VAL A 339 -31.15 40.82 -3.39
CA VAL A 339 -32.08 41.07 -2.29
C VAL A 339 -32.27 42.57 -2.08
N LEU A 340 -31.19 43.37 -2.03
CA LEU A 340 -31.27 44.82 -1.89
C LEU A 340 -32.01 45.50 -3.06
N THR A 341 -31.78 45.03 -4.30
CA THR A 341 -32.46 45.54 -5.49
C THR A 341 -33.95 45.26 -5.46
N VAL A 342 -34.34 44.05 -5.05
CA VAL A 342 -35.75 43.67 -4.91
C VAL A 342 -36.42 44.50 -3.83
N GLN A 343 -35.76 44.73 -2.69
CA GLN A 343 -36.28 45.61 -1.63
C GLN A 343 -36.50 47.05 -2.12
N GLN A 344 -35.56 47.63 -2.87
CA GLN A 344 -35.71 48.97 -3.47
C GLN A 344 -36.88 49.04 -4.45
N LYS A 345 -37.10 48.00 -5.26
CA LYS A 345 -38.27 47.94 -6.15
C LYS A 345 -39.57 47.84 -5.36
N ALA A 346 -39.62 47.02 -4.31
CA ALA A 346 -40.78 46.90 -3.46
C ALA A 346 -41.18 48.27 -2.84
N ASP A 347 -40.18 49.08 -2.42
CA ASP A 347 -40.45 50.46 -1.94
C ASP A 347 -41.05 51.31 -3.04
N HIS A 348 -40.64 51.24 -4.29
CA HIS A 348 -41.25 51.99 -5.41
C HIS A 348 -42.68 51.52 -5.71
N TYR A 349 -42.92 50.20 -5.68
CA TYR A 349 -44.29 49.68 -5.85
C TYR A 349 -45.23 50.13 -4.71
N GLN A 350 -44.74 50.22 -3.47
CA GLN A 350 -45.48 50.70 -2.36
C GLN A 350 -45.87 52.21 -2.53
N GLN A 351 -44.96 53.04 -3.09
CA GLN A 351 -45.25 54.41 -3.45
C GLN A 351 -46.34 54.51 -4.55
N LEU A 352 -46.24 53.65 -5.57
CA LEU A 352 -47.24 53.56 -6.64
C LEU A 352 -48.58 53.18 -6.08
N LEU A 353 -48.68 52.21 -5.19
CA LEU A 353 -49.92 51.83 -4.51
C LEU A 353 -50.54 53.03 -3.71
N ASN A 354 -49.70 53.83 -3.04
CA ASN A 354 -50.14 55.04 -2.33
C ASN A 354 -50.76 56.10 -3.27
N HIS A 355 -50.15 56.30 -4.46
CA HIS A 355 -50.70 57.19 -5.48
C HIS A 355 -52.04 56.68 -6.07
N LEU A 356 -52.09 55.35 -6.33
CA LEU A 356 -53.33 54.74 -6.80
C LEU A 356 -54.45 54.85 -5.76
N HIS A 357 -54.12 54.68 -4.48
CA HIS A 357 -55.11 54.92 -3.38
C HIS A 357 -55.62 56.35 -3.34
N GLN A 358 -54.76 57.34 -3.58
CA GLN A 358 -55.17 58.73 -3.69
C GLN A 358 -56.15 58.95 -4.87
N ILE A 359 -55.93 58.33 -6.01
CA ILE A 359 -56.82 58.36 -7.18
C ILE A 359 -58.19 57.74 -6.83
N GLU A 360 -58.20 56.61 -6.13
CA GLU A 360 -59.47 55.98 -5.66
C GLU A 360 -60.22 56.83 -4.69
N GLN A 361 -59.57 57.58 -3.78
CA GLN A 361 -60.21 58.56 -2.90
C GLN A 361 -60.81 59.69 -3.66
N LEU A 362 -60.13 60.21 -4.70
CA LEU A 362 -60.68 61.24 -5.57
C LEU A 362 -61.95 60.75 -6.32
N GLN A 363 -61.95 59.49 -6.76
CA GLN A 363 -63.14 58.86 -7.36
C GLN A 363 -64.36 58.90 -6.41
N GLN A 364 -64.14 58.45 -5.15
CA GLN A 364 -65.22 58.44 -4.13
C GLN A 364 -65.77 59.79 -3.84
N LEU A 365 -64.91 60.82 -3.82
CA LEU A 365 -65.34 62.22 -3.65
C LEU A 365 -66.13 62.72 -4.85
N ASP A 366 -65.76 62.41 -6.07
CA ASP A 366 -66.47 62.75 -7.30
C ASP A 366 -67.85 62.10 -7.38
N GLU A 367 -67.92 60.81 -6.98
CA GLU A 367 -69.20 60.05 -6.89
C GLU A 367 -70.11 60.63 -5.80
N ALA A 368 -69.59 61.03 -4.63
CA ALA A 368 -70.36 61.66 -3.55
C ALA A 368 -70.93 63.04 -3.97
N GLN A 369 -70.16 63.85 -4.69
CA GLN A 369 -70.61 65.09 -5.24
C GLN A 369 -71.72 64.90 -6.29
N LYS A 370 -71.74 63.88 -7.09
CA LYS A 370 -72.76 63.57 -8.09
C LYS A 370 -74.07 63.06 -7.48
N THR A 371 -74.00 62.38 -6.35
CA THR A 371 -75.17 61.80 -5.66
C THR A 371 -75.79 62.70 -4.68
N GLY A 372 -75.23 63.92 -4.44
CA GLY A 372 -75.87 65.00 -3.65
C GLY A 372 -75.99 64.70 -2.15
N VAL A 373 -75.10 63.88 -1.60
CA VAL A 373 -74.98 63.65 -0.16
C VAL A 373 -73.86 64.47 0.42
#